data_70849b1f5a84d19c3f79721578c0caf4
#
_entry.id   70849b1f5a84d19c3f79721578c0caf4
#
_cell.length_a   1.000
_cell.length_b   1.000
_cell.length_c   1.000
_cell.angle_alpha   90.00
_cell.angle_beta   90.00
_cell.angle_gamma   90.00
#
_symmetry.space_group_name_H-M   'P 1'
#
loop_
_entity.id
_entity.type
_entity.pdbx_description
1 polymer ?
#
loop_
_entity_poly.entity_id
_entity_poly.type
_entity_poly.pdbx_seq_one_letter_code
_entity_poly.pdbx_strand_id
1 'polypeptide(L)'
;AGIIAAGCLAQREAQTLLQMDNVRLVIGVQRRGEVVSLYEQALSSGQPINAVAPLKGASFESLFVTRHEGKTRATMKIQEGCDRYCSYCIIPSVRGPVRSMAVEAVSAEARRLRQAGYQEIVVTGIHLGSYGRGAGEKLIDAIRAVHDTGVRVRIGSLEPITVTEEFAAALSEMPNLMRQFHLSMQSGCDAVLRRMHRRYTSAEYFTALETLRRHMPDCAVTTDVIAGFPGETEEEHRATMAFVEKCAFARIHVFPYSRRSGTVADKMENQVPEEIKHRRTRELIELGNRLEEKFVKSIEGTVQTVLFERSDGNCAEGY
;
A
#
# COMPACT_ATOMS: atom_id res chain seq x y z
N ALA A 1 -28.21 2.10 19.10
CA ALA A 1 -26.75 1.99 18.98
C ALA A 1 -26.22 3.24 18.30
N GLY A 2 -25.07 3.78 18.78
CA GLY A 2 -24.41 4.91 18.15
C GLY A 2 -23.37 4.46 17.12
N ILE A 3 -23.11 5.31 16.14
CA ILE A 3 -22.13 5.07 15.05
C ILE A 3 -20.92 5.97 15.27
N ILE A 4 -19.74 5.39 15.08
CA ILE A 4 -18.47 6.12 14.98
C ILE A 4 -18.03 6.09 13.52
N ALA A 5 -17.92 7.26 12.88
CA ALA A 5 -17.36 7.41 11.55
C ALA A 5 -15.86 7.78 11.66
N ALA A 6 -14.97 6.94 11.13
CA ALA A 6 -13.53 7.14 11.26
C ALA A 6 -12.78 6.99 9.93
N GLY A 7 -11.65 7.69 9.78
CA GLY A 7 -10.72 7.52 8.66
C GLY A 7 -10.82 8.56 7.55
N CYS A 8 -10.43 8.20 6.32
CA CYS A 8 -10.25 9.16 5.22
C CYS A 8 -11.54 9.88 4.79
N LEU A 9 -12.67 9.17 4.76
CA LEU A 9 -13.95 9.80 4.46
C LEU A 9 -14.35 10.77 5.57
N ALA A 10 -14.20 10.37 6.83
CA ALA A 10 -14.47 11.21 7.99
C ALA A 10 -13.57 12.47 8.00
N GLN A 11 -12.30 12.34 7.60
CA GLN A 11 -11.39 13.48 7.46
C GLN A 11 -11.89 14.52 6.45
N ARG A 12 -12.58 14.09 5.40
CA ARG A 12 -13.02 14.95 4.29
C ARG A 12 -14.45 15.47 4.45
N GLU A 13 -15.35 14.62 4.91
CA GLU A 13 -16.81 14.86 4.86
C GLU A 13 -17.42 14.89 6.27
N ALA A 14 -16.68 15.41 7.25
CA ALA A 14 -17.09 15.36 8.66
C ALA A 14 -18.48 15.95 8.90
N GLN A 15 -18.78 17.09 8.30
CA GLN A 15 -20.08 17.77 8.50
C GLN A 15 -21.25 16.96 7.93
N THR A 16 -21.06 16.36 6.75
CA THR A 16 -22.08 15.50 6.14
C THR A 16 -22.35 14.25 6.98
N LEU A 17 -21.27 13.65 7.50
CA LEU A 17 -21.38 12.46 8.35
C LEU A 17 -22.07 12.74 9.69
N LEU A 18 -21.84 13.92 10.29
CA LEU A 18 -22.51 14.34 11.53
C LEU A 18 -24.01 14.56 11.38
N GLN A 19 -24.49 14.81 10.15
CA GLN A 19 -25.92 14.98 9.86
C GLN A 19 -26.66 13.63 9.70
N MET A 20 -25.91 12.51 9.63
CA MET A 20 -26.52 11.18 9.53
C MET A 20 -27.07 10.71 10.87
N ASP A 21 -28.21 10.03 10.83
CA ASP A 21 -28.84 9.46 12.01
C ASP A 21 -27.90 8.52 12.76
N ASN A 22 -27.93 8.63 14.09
CA ASN A 22 -27.13 7.81 15.00
C ASN A 22 -25.61 7.99 14.92
N VAL A 23 -25.04 8.86 14.08
CA VAL A 23 -23.61 9.20 14.15
C VAL A 23 -23.36 10.03 15.40
N ARG A 24 -22.52 9.50 16.31
CA ARG A 24 -22.20 10.13 17.60
C ARG A 24 -20.78 10.68 17.63
N LEU A 25 -19.88 10.12 16.81
CA LEU A 25 -18.49 10.59 16.73
C LEU A 25 -18.04 10.54 15.29
N VAL A 26 -17.44 11.65 14.83
CA VAL A 26 -16.67 11.67 13.57
C VAL A 26 -15.23 11.99 13.94
N ILE A 27 -14.32 11.05 13.60
CA ILE A 27 -12.88 11.16 13.87
C ILE A 27 -12.09 10.92 12.57
N GLY A 28 -11.14 11.79 12.29
CA GLY A 28 -10.35 11.73 11.06
C GLY A 28 -9.26 10.64 11.10
N VAL A 29 -8.09 11.02 10.64
CA VAL A 29 -6.90 10.14 10.60
C VAL A 29 -5.90 10.43 11.72
N GLN A 30 -6.25 11.33 12.61
CA GLN A 30 -5.52 11.68 13.83
C GLN A 30 -6.43 11.44 15.04
N ARG A 31 -5.84 11.41 16.24
CA ARG A 31 -6.54 11.25 17.53
C ARG A 31 -7.27 9.90 17.67
N ARG A 32 -6.90 8.88 16.90
CA ARG A 32 -7.57 7.55 16.93
C ARG A 32 -7.39 6.86 18.28
N GLY A 33 -6.31 7.17 19.01
CA GLY A 33 -6.11 6.69 20.37
C GLY A 33 -7.17 7.19 21.36
N GLU A 34 -7.86 8.30 21.05
CA GLU A 34 -8.89 8.91 21.89
C GLU A 34 -10.32 8.43 21.53
N VAL A 35 -10.47 7.49 20.60
CA VAL A 35 -11.79 7.11 20.05
C VAL A 35 -12.80 6.68 21.14
N VAL A 36 -12.34 5.95 22.14
CA VAL A 36 -13.21 5.45 23.23
C VAL A 36 -13.69 6.60 24.11
N SER A 37 -12.76 7.41 24.63
CA SER A 37 -13.08 8.54 25.51
C SER A 37 -13.96 9.59 24.84
N LEU A 38 -13.71 9.89 23.55
CA LEU A 38 -14.53 10.81 22.76
C LEU A 38 -15.93 10.25 22.50
N TYR A 39 -16.05 8.96 22.29
CA TYR A 39 -17.38 8.33 22.11
C TYR A 39 -18.19 8.31 23.41
N GLU A 40 -17.56 7.98 24.53
CA GLU A 40 -18.19 8.07 25.87
C GLU A 40 -18.65 9.49 26.19
N GLN A 41 -17.84 10.49 25.86
CA GLN A 41 -18.21 11.91 25.98
C GLN A 41 -19.45 12.25 25.11
N ALA A 42 -19.49 11.78 23.86
CA ALA A 42 -20.63 12.00 22.98
C ALA A 42 -21.92 11.34 23.50
N LEU A 43 -21.82 10.15 24.10
CA LEU A 43 -22.95 9.47 24.73
C LEU A 43 -23.46 10.23 25.97
N SER A 44 -22.54 10.69 26.83
CA SER A 44 -22.88 11.38 28.07
C SER A 44 -23.49 12.76 27.83
N SER A 45 -23.00 13.48 26.81
CA SER A 45 -23.53 14.82 26.46
C SER A 45 -24.82 14.75 25.63
N GLY A 46 -25.12 13.60 25.02
CA GLY A 46 -26.21 13.43 24.06
C GLY A 46 -25.98 14.16 22.72
N GLN A 47 -24.82 14.78 22.52
CA GLN A 47 -24.48 15.55 21.32
C GLN A 47 -23.39 14.84 20.50
N PRO A 48 -23.50 14.83 19.15
CA PRO A 48 -22.46 14.28 18.31
C PRO A 48 -21.19 15.13 18.35
N ILE A 49 -20.01 14.49 18.31
CA ILE A 49 -18.70 15.14 18.38
C ILE A 49 -18.00 15.07 17.02
N ASN A 50 -17.50 16.24 16.56
CA ASN A 50 -16.53 16.33 15.48
C ASN A 50 -15.12 16.39 16.08
N ALA A 51 -14.37 15.29 15.98
CA ALA A 51 -12.99 15.18 16.47
C ALA A 51 -11.95 15.17 15.33
N VAL A 52 -12.33 15.64 14.13
CA VAL A 52 -11.42 15.75 13.00
C VAL A 52 -10.37 16.82 13.27
N ALA A 53 -9.11 16.43 13.31
CA ALA A 53 -7.99 17.33 13.57
C ALA A 53 -7.33 17.82 12.26
N PRO A 54 -6.71 19.03 12.26
CA PRO A 54 -5.91 19.50 11.14
C PRO A 54 -4.71 18.57 10.87
N LEU A 55 -4.38 18.40 9.59
CA LEU A 55 -3.25 17.54 9.17
C LEU A 55 -1.91 18.30 9.12
N LYS A 56 -1.95 19.63 9.03
CA LYS A 56 -0.75 20.47 9.04
C LYS A 56 -0.10 20.45 10.43
N GLY A 57 1.18 20.09 10.49
CA GLY A 57 1.92 19.98 11.75
C GLY A 57 1.60 18.73 12.58
N ALA A 58 0.77 17.80 12.06
CA ALA A 58 0.48 16.55 12.74
C ALA A 58 1.74 15.66 12.82
N SER A 59 1.97 15.06 14.00
CA SER A 59 3.00 14.05 14.22
C SER A 59 2.54 12.66 13.76
N PHE A 60 3.49 11.72 13.70
CA PHE A 60 3.14 10.31 13.50
C PHE A 60 2.39 9.79 14.74
N GLU A 61 1.22 9.21 14.52
CA GLU A 61 0.41 8.62 15.59
C GLU A 61 0.73 7.14 15.72
N SER A 62 1.43 6.80 16.80
CA SER A 62 1.72 5.42 17.16
C SER A 62 0.50 4.80 17.84
N LEU A 63 -0.15 3.88 17.17
CA LEU A 63 -1.23 3.06 17.74
C LEU A 63 -0.68 1.65 17.92
N PHE A 64 -0.41 1.30 19.17
CA PHE A 64 0.09 -0.04 19.51
C PHE A 64 -1.06 -1.03 19.53
N VAL A 65 -1.13 -1.88 18.52
CA VAL A 65 -2.10 -2.97 18.46
C VAL A 65 -1.44 -4.22 19.04
N THR A 66 -1.91 -4.66 20.20
CA THR A 66 -1.33 -5.82 20.90
C THR A 66 -1.71 -7.14 20.26
N ARG A 67 -2.86 -7.22 19.60
CA ARG A 67 -3.35 -8.45 18.98
C ARG A 67 -4.20 -8.14 17.76
N HIS A 68 -3.91 -8.80 16.67
CA HIS A 68 -4.75 -8.86 15.48
C HIS A 68 -5.53 -10.17 15.52
N GLU A 69 -6.79 -10.14 15.97
CA GLU A 69 -7.61 -11.35 16.11
C GLU A 69 -7.70 -12.12 14.78
N GLY A 70 -7.47 -13.43 14.85
CA GLY A 70 -7.52 -14.31 13.68
C GLY A 70 -6.44 -14.09 12.64
N LYS A 71 -5.33 -13.37 12.96
CA LYS A 71 -4.20 -13.14 12.06
C LYS A 71 -2.92 -13.75 12.62
N THR A 72 -2.20 -14.47 11.77
CA THR A 72 -0.85 -15.01 12.06
C THR A 72 0.25 -13.99 11.81
N ARG A 73 -0.04 -12.95 11.02
CA ARG A 73 0.86 -11.85 10.68
C ARG A 73 0.42 -10.56 11.33
N ALA A 74 1.38 -9.81 11.86
CA ALA A 74 1.14 -8.45 12.31
C ALA A 74 1.37 -7.46 11.16
N THR A 75 0.51 -6.45 11.05
CA THR A 75 0.72 -5.31 10.16
C THR A 75 1.24 -4.15 10.98
N MET A 76 2.43 -3.67 10.68
CA MET A 76 3.08 -2.56 11.37
C MET A 76 3.19 -1.36 10.42
N LYS A 77 2.40 -0.33 10.69
CA LYS A 77 2.48 0.94 9.95
C LYS A 77 3.64 1.77 10.50
N ILE A 78 4.63 2.06 9.67
CA ILE A 78 5.80 2.88 10.01
C ILE A 78 5.81 4.26 9.34
N GLN A 79 4.91 4.48 8.38
CA GLN A 79 4.87 5.71 7.59
C GLN A 79 3.42 6.12 7.31
N GLU A 80 3.15 7.43 7.34
CA GLU A 80 1.84 8.04 7.09
C GLU A 80 1.99 9.28 6.21
N GLY A 81 0.89 9.63 5.49
CA GLY A 81 0.87 10.77 4.57
C GLY A 81 1.64 10.54 3.28
N CYS A 82 1.43 11.42 2.28
CA CYS A 82 2.06 11.34 0.98
C CYS A 82 2.10 12.72 0.32
N ASP A 83 3.21 13.05 -0.33
CA ASP A 83 3.42 14.29 -1.08
C ASP A 83 3.67 14.05 -2.58
N ARG A 84 3.25 12.89 -3.10
CA ARG A 84 3.42 12.57 -4.52
C ARG A 84 2.42 13.31 -5.41
N TYR A 85 1.22 13.60 -4.90
CA TYR A 85 0.16 14.29 -5.61
C TYR A 85 -0.15 13.67 -6.99
N CYS A 86 -0.19 12.32 -7.04
CA CYS A 86 -0.65 11.63 -8.24
C CYS A 86 -2.05 12.13 -8.61
N SER A 87 -2.29 12.37 -9.90
CA SER A 87 -3.48 13.09 -10.38
C SER A 87 -4.82 12.42 -10.03
N TYR A 88 -4.83 11.13 -9.79
CA TYR A 88 -6.00 10.32 -9.38
C TYR A 88 -6.14 10.14 -7.87
N CYS A 89 -5.17 10.61 -7.07
CA CYS A 89 -5.06 10.23 -5.67
C CYS A 89 -5.53 11.32 -4.72
N ILE A 90 -6.42 10.94 -3.80
CA ILE A 90 -6.96 11.83 -2.77
C ILE A 90 -6.10 11.84 -1.48
N ILE A 91 -5.15 10.92 -1.37
CA ILE A 91 -4.38 10.70 -0.14
C ILE A 91 -3.71 11.97 0.41
N PRO A 92 -3.04 12.82 -0.39
CA PRO A 92 -2.41 14.02 0.17
C PRO A 92 -3.38 14.92 0.93
N SER A 93 -4.63 15.03 0.49
CA SER A 93 -5.64 15.88 1.14
C SER A 93 -6.26 15.24 2.39
N VAL A 94 -6.29 13.90 2.49
CA VAL A 94 -6.96 13.20 3.60
C VAL A 94 -6.00 12.55 4.60
N ARG A 95 -4.72 12.38 4.23
CA ARG A 95 -3.67 11.85 5.10
C ARG A 95 -2.59 12.88 5.43
N GLY A 96 -2.52 13.97 4.67
CA GLY A 96 -1.60 15.08 4.89
C GLY A 96 -0.13 14.78 4.57
N PRO A 97 0.79 15.59 5.13
CA PRO A 97 2.22 15.49 4.85
C PRO A 97 2.82 14.16 5.34
N VAL A 98 3.99 13.84 4.78
CA VAL A 98 4.79 12.66 5.15
C VAL A 98 5.17 12.73 6.63
N ARG A 99 4.94 11.62 7.33
CA ARG A 99 5.33 11.40 8.73
C ARG A 99 5.82 9.97 8.88
N SER A 100 6.86 9.76 9.67
CA SER A 100 7.45 8.45 9.89
C SER A 100 7.57 8.14 11.38
N MET A 101 7.49 6.87 11.72
CA MET A 101 7.85 6.36 13.04
C MET A 101 9.38 6.34 13.12
N ALA A 102 9.97 6.80 14.20
CA ALA A 102 11.43 6.75 14.40
C ALA A 102 11.93 5.29 14.42
N VAL A 103 13.15 5.03 13.95
CA VAL A 103 13.72 3.67 13.85
C VAL A 103 13.74 2.97 15.20
N GLU A 104 14.03 3.68 16.28
CA GLU A 104 14.00 3.13 17.64
C GLU A 104 12.60 2.67 18.05
N ALA A 105 11.57 3.44 17.69
CA ALA A 105 10.19 3.06 17.94
C ALA A 105 9.73 1.87 17.07
N VAL A 106 10.21 1.80 15.81
CA VAL A 106 10.01 0.63 14.93
C VAL A 106 10.60 -0.61 15.57
N SER A 107 11.84 -0.54 16.07
CA SER A 107 12.53 -1.63 16.76
C SER A 107 11.78 -2.08 18.01
N ALA A 108 11.34 -1.14 18.83
CA ALA A 108 10.60 -1.44 20.07
C ALA A 108 9.26 -2.15 19.76
N GLU A 109 8.51 -1.63 18.78
CA GLU A 109 7.24 -2.22 18.35
C GLU A 109 7.43 -3.61 17.71
N ALA A 110 8.45 -3.80 16.90
CA ALA A 110 8.76 -5.10 16.30
C ALA A 110 9.08 -6.15 17.37
N ARG A 111 9.86 -5.80 18.40
CA ARG A 111 10.12 -6.69 19.55
C ARG A 111 8.85 -7.03 20.31
N ARG A 112 7.97 -6.05 20.54
CA ARG A 112 6.70 -6.25 21.22
C ARG A 112 5.80 -7.22 20.43
N LEU A 113 5.71 -7.06 19.13
CA LEU A 113 4.94 -7.95 18.26
C LEU A 113 5.55 -9.38 18.26
N ARG A 114 6.88 -9.50 18.22
CA ARG A 114 7.57 -10.79 18.35
C ARG A 114 7.24 -11.47 19.67
N GLN A 115 7.30 -10.74 20.80
CA GLN A 115 6.96 -11.27 22.13
C GLN A 115 5.49 -11.67 22.24
N ALA A 116 4.60 -10.99 21.50
CA ALA A 116 3.18 -11.35 21.38
C ALA A 116 2.93 -12.62 20.54
N GLY A 117 3.99 -13.24 19.97
CA GLY A 117 3.94 -14.52 19.26
C GLY A 117 3.83 -14.40 17.74
N TYR A 118 3.87 -13.20 17.17
CA TYR A 118 3.83 -13.05 15.71
C TYR A 118 5.10 -13.57 15.05
N GLN A 119 4.93 -14.37 14.00
CA GLN A 119 6.02 -14.97 13.24
C GLN A 119 6.40 -14.13 12.01
N GLU A 120 5.49 -13.31 11.52
CA GLU A 120 5.73 -12.39 10.38
C GLU A 120 5.21 -10.99 10.71
N ILE A 121 5.99 -9.96 10.35
CA ILE A 121 5.59 -8.55 10.41
C ILE A 121 5.57 -8.00 9.00
N VAL A 122 4.40 -7.48 8.59
CA VAL A 122 4.23 -6.74 7.34
C VAL A 122 4.49 -5.27 7.62
N VAL A 123 5.65 -4.78 7.19
CA VAL A 123 6.02 -3.36 7.29
C VAL A 123 5.25 -2.58 6.23
N THR A 124 4.42 -1.63 6.63
CA THR A 124 3.54 -0.90 5.72
C THR A 124 3.55 0.60 5.96
N GLY A 125 3.07 1.34 4.97
CA GLY A 125 2.89 2.79 5.00
C GLY A 125 2.03 3.26 3.84
N ILE A 126 1.69 4.53 3.84
CA ILE A 126 1.00 5.16 2.70
C ILE A 126 1.95 5.29 1.50
N HIS A 127 3.22 5.62 1.77
CA HIS A 127 4.28 5.73 0.77
C HIS A 127 5.63 5.43 1.41
N LEU A 128 5.99 4.15 1.51
CA LEU A 128 7.21 3.69 2.19
C LEU A 128 8.49 4.36 1.65
N GLY A 129 8.57 4.63 0.35
CA GLY A 129 9.70 5.35 -0.25
C GLY A 129 9.92 6.79 0.25
N SER A 130 8.98 7.34 1.04
CA SER A 130 9.15 8.62 1.72
C SER A 130 9.46 8.49 3.21
N TYR A 131 9.70 7.27 3.70
CA TYR A 131 10.07 7.04 5.11
C TYR A 131 11.32 7.84 5.48
N GLY A 132 11.33 8.40 6.69
CA GLY A 132 12.46 9.15 7.26
C GLY A 132 12.75 10.50 6.61
N ARG A 133 11.92 10.93 5.63
CA ARG A 133 12.14 12.23 4.96
C ARG A 133 12.08 13.38 5.96
N GLY A 134 13.16 14.15 6.03
CA GLY A 134 13.32 15.27 6.95
C GLY A 134 13.83 14.88 8.36
N ALA A 135 13.93 13.57 8.67
CA ALA A 135 14.49 13.06 9.91
C ALA A 135 15.89 12.46 9.78
N GLY A 136 16.40 12.31 8.53
CA GLY A 136 17.72 11.71 8.26
C GLY A 136 17.75 10.18 8.35
N GLU A 137 16.63 9.53 8.65
CA GLU A 137 16.48 8.07 8.72
C GLU A 137 16.18 7.48 7.34
N LYS A 138 16.55 6.23 7.12
CA LYS A 138 16.33 5.52 5.86
C LYS A 138 15.34 4.37 6.04
N LEU A 139 14.57 4.07 5.01
CA LEU A 139 13.66 2.93 5.02
C LEU A 139 14.39 1.61 5.32
N ILE A 140 15.59 1.43 4.78
CA ILE A 140 16.37 0.21 5.00
C ILE A 140 16.72 -0.01 6.47
N ASP A 141 16.95 1.07 7.23
CA ASP A 141 17.27 0.98 8.66
C ASP A 141 16.05 0.53 9.47
N ALA A 142 14.87 1.03 9.11
CA ALA A 142 13.61 0.58 9.70
C ALA A 142 13.31 -0.90 9.38
N ILE A 143 13.55 -1.34 8.13
CA ILE A 143 13.37 -2.74 7.74
C ILE A 143 14.37 -3.63 8.50
N ARG A 144 15.63 -3.22 8.61
CA ARG A 144 16.67 -3.93 9.38
C ARG A 144 16.29 -4.04 10.86
N ALA A 145 15.77 -2.97 11.46
CA ALA A 145 15.33 -2.98 12.85
C ALA A 145 14.21 -4.01 13.12
N VAL A 146 13.35 -4.28 12.14
CA VAL A 146 12.35 -5.37 12.22
C VAL A 146 13.01 -6.73 12.01
N HIS A 147 13.84 -6.87 10.97
CA HIS A 147 14.56 -8.09 10.63
C HIS A 147 15.40 -8.62 11.82
N ASP A 148 16.08 -7.74 12.54
CA ASP A 148 16.97 -8.09 13.65
C ASP A 148 16.22 -8.66 14.88
N THR A 149 14.90 -8.58 14.89
CA THR A 149 14.09 -9.29 15.90
C THR A 149 13.95 -10.80 15.61
N GLY A 150 14.38 -11.26 14.42
CA GLY A 150 14.29 -12.66 13.99
C GLY A 150 12.92 -13.09 13.45
N VAL A 151 11.97 -12.15 13.27
CA VAL A 151 10.69 -12.45 12.60
C VAL A 151 10.86 -12.46 11.07
N ARG A 152 9.93 -13.10 10.38
CA ARG A 152 9.78 -12.92 8.93
C ARG A 152 9.36 -11.48 8.65
N VAL A 153 10.00 -10.84 7.69
CA VAL A 153 9.69 -9.46 7.29
C VAL A 153 9.08 -9.46 5.91
N ARG A 154 7.93 -8.84 5.77
CA ARG A 154 7.33 -8.55 4.47
C ARG A 154 7.22 -7.06 4.29
N ILE A 155 7.54 -6.57 3.10
CA ILE A 155 7.48 -5.14 2.78
C ILE A 155 6.18 -4.88 2.01
N GLY A 156 5.46 -3.83 2.38
CA GLY A 156 4.32 -3.32 1.64
C GLY A 156 4.73 -2.67 0.31
N SER A 157 3.82 -1.90 -0.27
CA SER A 157 4.03 -1.32 -1.61
C SER A 157 5.23 -0.36 -1.68
N LEU A 158 6.05 -0.55 -2.70
CA LEU A 158 7.18 0.31 -3.04
C LEU A 158 6.92 1.06 -4.36
N GLU A 159 7.50 2.24 -4.49
CA GLU A 159 7.69 2.88 -5.80
C GLU A 159 9.03 2.44 -6.41
N PRO A 160 9.14 2.36 -7.76
CA PRO A 160 10.39 1.90 -8.41
C PRO A 160 11.60 2.74 -8.03
N ILE A 161 11.43 4.05 -7.85
CA ILE A 161 12.52 4.96 -7.46
C ILE A 161 13.12 4.65 -6.06
N THR A 162 12.46 3.85 -5.25
CA THR A 162 12.96 3.38 -3.94
C THR A 162 13.95 2.23 -4.10
N VAL A 163 13.86 1.51 -5.20
CA VAL A 163 14.70 0.34 -5.48
C VAL A 163 16.00 0.79 -6.14
N THR A 164 16.97 1.19 -5.32
CA THR A 164 18.35 1.43 -5.76
C THR A 164 19.17 0.15 -5.66
N GLU A 165 20.37 0.17 -6.23
CA GLU A 165 21.33 -0.93 -6.15
C GLU A 165 21.65 -1.26 -4.68
N GLU A 166 21.95 -0.22 -3.89
CA GLU A 166 22.29 -0.37 -2.46
C GLU A 166 21.10 -0.89 -1.65
N PHE A 167 19.86 -0.45 -1.98
CA PHE A 167 18.67 -0.91 -1.30
C PHE A 167 18.41 -2.39 -1.58
N ALA A 168 18.49 -2.81 -2.84
CA ALA A 168 18.29 -4.20 -3.24
C ALA A 168 19.38 -5.13 -2.69
N ALA A 169 20.63 -4.70 -2.71
CA ALA A 169 21.75 -5.43 -2.11
C ALA A 169 21.54 -5.65 -0.60
N ALA A 170 21.21 -4.56 0.13
CA ALA A 170 20.96 -4.66 1.57
C ALA A 170 19.76 -5.56 1.92
N LEU A 171 18.71 -5.58 1.08
CA LEU A 171 17.57 -6.49 1.26
C LEU A 171 17.97 -7.95 1.02
N SER A 172 18.83 -8.23 0.04
CA SER A 172 19.27 -9.59 -0.29
C SER A 172 20.07 -10.27 0.83
N GLU A 173 20.71 -9.47 1.70
CA GLU A 173 21.46 -9.92 2.87
C GLU A 173 20.58 -10.32 4.06
N MET A 174 19.26 -10.09 3.99
CA MET A 174 18.32 -10.37 5.08
C MET A 174 17.63 -11.74 4.89
N PRO A 175 18.07 -12.81 5.59
CA PRO A 175 17.55 -14.15 5.38
C PRO A 175 16.07 -14.32 5.75
N ASN A 176 15.55 -13.49 6.67
CA ASN A 176 14.15 -13.54 7.08
C ASN A 176 13.24 -12.62 6.26
N LEU A 177 13.78 -11.93 5.24
CA LEU A 177 12.98 -11.10 4.33
C LEU A 177 12.23 -12.00 3.35
N MET A 178 10.93 -11.78 3.25
CA MET A 178 10.11 -12.45 2.23
C MET A 178 10.42 -11.85 0.87
N ARG A 179 10.84 -12.70 -0.06
CA ARG A 179 11.21 -12.32 -1.42
C ARG A 179 9.99 -12.10 -2.32
N GLN A 180 9.04 -11.35 -1.78
CA GLN A 180 7.85 -10.89 -2.50
C GLN A 180 7.75 -9.38 -2.38
N PHE A 181 7.71 -8.70 -3.52
CA PHE A 181 7.68 -7.25 -3.60
C PHE A 181 6.45 -6.79 -4.39
N HIS A 182 5.73 -5.83 -3.81
CA HIS A 182 4.70 -5.13 -4.56
C HIS A 182 5.28 -3.81 -5.06
N LEU A 183 5.57 -3.73 -6.37
CA LEU A 183 6.16 -2.57 -7.02
C LEU A 183 5.11 -1.84 -7.85
N SER A 184 4.58 -0.71 -7.35
CA SER A 184 3.44 -0.01 -7.93
C SER A 184 3.79 0.60 -9.30
N MET A 185 3.23 0.05 -10.39
CA MET A 185 3.46 0.50 -11.76
C MET A 185 2.42 1.52 -12.23
N GLN A 186 1.16 1.22 -12.03
CA GLN A 186 -0.03 1.95 -12.45
C GLN A 186 -0.30 1.95 -13.97
N SER A 187 0.70 2.14 -14.82
CA SER A 187 0.64 2.01 -16.29
C SER A 187 2.02 1.67 -16.85
N GLY A 188 2.05 0.96 -17.97
CA GLY A 188 3.29 0.67 -18.73
C GLY A 188 3.56 1.69 -19.83
N CYS A 189 2.74 2.72 -19.99
CA CYS A 189 2.89 3.77 -21.01
C CYS A 189 3.33 5.08 -20.39
N ASP A 190 4.47 5.64 -20.84
CA ASP A 190 5.03 6.87 -20.29
C ASP A 190 4.11 8.10 -20.45
N ALA A 191 3.33 8.16 -21.53
CA ALA A 191 2.35 9.24 -21.72
C ALA A 191 1.25 9.18 -20.66
N VAL A 192 0.78 7.98 -20.29
CA VAL A 192 -0.19 7.77 -19.22
C VAL A 192 0.43 8.08 -17.86
N LEU A 193 1.66 7.59 -17.59
CA LEU A 193 2.39 7.87 -16.36
C LEU A 193 2.57 9.38 -16.12
N ARG A 194 2.89 10.16 -17.16
CA ARG A 194 2.95 11.63 -17.09
C ARG A 194 1.61 12.24 -16.71
N ARG A 195 0.50 11.80 -17.34
CA ARG A 195 -0.86 12.27 -16.99
C ARG A 195 -1.26 11.87 -15.58
N MET A 196 -0.81 10.69 -15.10
CA MET A 196 -0.97 10.25 -13.73
C MET A 196 -0.09 11.02 -12.73
N HIS A 197 0.81 11.88 -13.21
CA HIS A 197 1.79 12.61 -12.40
C HIS A 197 2.73 11.67 -11.64
N ARG A 198 3.12 10.54 -12.28
CA ARG A 198 4.15 9.63 -11.78
C ARG A 198 5.54 10.20 -12.06
N ARG A 199 6.48 9.94 -11.15
CA ARG A 199 7.84 10.51 -11.18
C ARG A 199 8.87 9.51 -11.70
N TYR A 200 8.43 8.59 -12.53
CA TYR A 200 9.28 7.59 -13.20
C TYR A 200 8.70 7.25 -14.57
N THR A 201 9.54 6.72 -15.42
CA THR A 201 9.23 6.18 -16.74
C THR A 201 9.09 4.65 -16.67
N SER A 202 8.53 4.05 -17.71
CA SER A 202 8.51 2.59 -17.89
C SER A 202 9.92 1.99 -17.90
N ALA A 203 10.90 2.68 -18.49
CA ALA A 203 12.29 2.25 -18.50
C ALA A 203 12.91 2.22 -17.09
N GLU A 204 12.72 3.27 -16.28
CA GLU A 204 13.19 3.32 -14.89
C GLU A 204 12.48 2.27 -14.02
N TYR A 205 11.18 2.03 -14.27
CA TYR A 205 10.45 0.94 -13.63
C TYR A 205 11.10 -0.42 -13.93
N PHE A 206 11.38 -0.69 -15.22
CA PHE A 206 11.98 -1.94 -15.64
C PHE A 206 13.38 -2.12 -15.03
N THR A 207 14.18 -1.07 -14.98
CA THR A 207 15.49 -1.09 -14.31
C THR A 207 15.36 -1.47 -12.82
N ALA A 208 14.41 -0.89 -12.11
CA ALA A 208 14.17 -1.24 -10.71
C ALA A 208 13.75 -2.71 -10.53
N LEU A 209 12.90 -3.22 -11.42
CA LEU A 209 12.49 -4.62 -11.46
C LEU A 209 13.69 -5.57 -11.69
N GLU A 210 14.53 -5.26 -12.68
CA GLU A 210 15.72 -6.05 -12.99
C GLU A 210 16.75 -5.98 -11.84
N THR A 211 16.85 -4.86 -11.16
CA THR A 211 17.71 -4.72 -9.97
C THR A 211 17.26 -5.66 -8.86
N LEU A 212 15.96 -5.73 -8.54
CA LEU A 212 15.45 -6.71 -7.57
C LEU A 212 15.77 -8.14 -7.99
N ARG A 213 15.52 -8.51 -9.24
CA ARG A 213 15.77 -9.87 -9.76
C ARG A 213 17.23 -10.26 -9.79
N ARG A 214 18.14 -9.32 -10.03
CA ARG A 214 19.58 -9.58 -10.01
C ARG A 214 20.07 -9.92 -8.63
N HIS A 215 19.60 -9.22 -7.60
CA HIS A 215 19.96 -9.49 -6.20
C HIS A 215 19.16 -10.65 -5.59
N MET A 216 17.95 -10.87 -6.06
CA MET A 216 17.03 -11.89 -5.55
C MET A 216 16.31 -12.57 -6.74
N PRO A 217 16.99 -13.50 -7.45
CA PRO A 217 16.46 -14.10 -8.69
C PRO A 217 15.14 -14.85 -8.52
N ASP A 218 14.87 -15.34 -7.32
CA ASP A 218 13.65 -16.07 -6.92
C ASP A 218 12.52 -15.16 -6.41
N CYS A 219 12.68 -13.83 -6.49
CA CYS A 219 11.66 -12.93 -5.98
C CYS A 219 10.38 -12.91 -6.82
N ALA A 220 9.24 -12.94 -6.13
CA ALA A 220 7.94 -12.68 -6.71
C ALA A 220 7.66 -11.17 -6.74
N VAL A 221 7.43 -10.61 -7.92
CA VAL A 221 7.05 -9.20 -8.06
C VAL A 221 5.60 -9.09 -8.50
N THR A 222 4.83 -8.32 -7.74
CA THR A 222 3.43 -8.00 -8.03
C THR A 222 3.26 -6.51 -8.29
N THR A 223 2.18 -6.12 -8.97
CA THR A 223 1.94 -4.71 -9.27
C THR A 223 0.45 -4.39 -9.40
N ASP A 224 0.14 -3.09 -9.33
CA ASP A 224 -1.17 -2.53 -9.68
C ASP A 224 -1.14 -1.92 -11.08
N VAL A 225 -2.24 -2.07 -11.83
CA VAL A 225 -2.45 -1.44 -13.13
C VAL A 225 -3.83 -0.79 -13.17
N ILE A 226 -3.89 0.48 -13.57
CA ILE A 226 -5.14 1.22 -13.77
C ILE A 226 -5.47 1.22 -15.26
N ALA A 227 -6.60 0.63 -15.63
CA ALA A 227 -7.11 0.59 -17.01
C ALA A 227 -8.07 1.76 -17.27
N GLY A 228 -7.97 2.39 -18.45
CA GLY A 228 -8.89 3.43 -18.87
C GLY A 228 -8.73 4.74 -18.12
N PHE A 229 -7.49 5.14 -17.83
CA PHE A 229 -7.17 6.45 -17.28
C PHE A 229 -7.62 7.56 -18.26
N PRO A 230 -8.04 8.76 -17.80
CA PRO A 230 -8.48 9.84 -18.72
C PRO A 230 -7.49 10.10 -19.85
N GLY A 231 -8.00 10.11 -21.06
CA GLY A 231 -7.24 10.30 -22.29
C GLY A 231 -6.39 9.10 -22.73
N GLU A 232 -6.50 7.94 -22.08
CA GLU A 232 -5.80 6.73 -22.52
C GLU A 232 -6.34 6.25 -23.88
N THR A 233 -5.45 6.22 -24.90
CA THR A 233 -5.76 5.73 -26.23
C THR A 233 -5.63 4.22 -26.35
N GLU A 234 -5.99 3.65 -27.48
CA GLU A 234 -5.84 2.23 -27.76
C GLU A 234 -4.37 1.83 -27.90
N GLU A 235 -3.55 2.70 -28.49
CA GLU A 235 -2.11 2.50 -28.64
C GLU A 235 -1.41 2.51 -27.27
N GLU A 236 -1.83 3.42 -26.36
CA GLU A 236 -1.30 3.50 -24.99
C GLU A 236 -1.69 2.28 -24.15
N HIS A 237 -2.91 1.78 -24.34
CA HIS A 237 -3.35 0.52 -23.71
C HIS A 237 -2.51 -0.67 -24.21
N ARG A 238 -2.29 -0.80 -25.53
CA ARG A 238 -1.43 -1.86 -26.10
C ARG A 238 0.02 -1.73 -25.60
N ALA A 239 0.55 -0.51 -25.49
CA ALA A 239 1.87 -0.29 -24.92
C ALA A 239 1.94 -0.78 -23.45
N THR A 240 0.90 -0.51 -22.65
CA THR A 240 0.80 -1.04 -21.28
C THR A 240 0.74 -2.56 -21.26
N MET A 241 -0.05 -3.20 -22.13
CA MET A 241 -0.12 -4.65 -22.25
C MET A 241 1.24 -5.27 -22.57
N ALA A 242 1.92 -4.74 -23.59
CA ALA A 242 3.25 -5.21 -23.98
C ALA A 242 4.29 -5.04 -22.87
N PHE A 243 4.22 -3.93 -22.13
CA PHE A 243 5.12 -3.69 -21.00
C PHE A 243 4.84 -4.65 -19.83
N VAL A 244 3.58 -4.91 -19.49
CA VAL A 244 3.19 -5.90 -18.47
C VAL A 244 3.73 -7.28 -18.84
N GLU A 245 3.57 -7.70 -20.10
CA GLU A 245 4.10 -8.98 -20.59
C GLU A 245 5.63 -9.06 -20.48
N LYS A 246 6.34 -7.99 -20.89
CA LYS A 246 7.80 -7.87 -20.75
C LYS A 246 8.26 -7.98 -19.29
N CYS A 247 7.51 -7.38 -18.35
CA CYS A 247 7.85 -7.39 -16.93
C CYS A 247 7.69 -8.77 -16.27
N ALA A 248 6.90 -9.67 -16.85
CA ALA A 248 6.68 -11.04 -16.34
C ALA A 248 6.41 -11.07 -14.82
N PHE A 249 5.34 -10.39 -14.42
CA PHE A 249 4.94 -10.32 -13.01
C PHE A 249 4.44 -11.67 -12.49
N ALA A 250 4.68 -11.94 -11.20
CA ALA A 250 4.08 -13.06 -10.50
C ALA A 250 2.56 -12.90 -10.36
N ARG A 251 2.08 -11.65 -10.22
CA ARG A 251 0.66 -11.30 -10.21
C ARG A 251 0.47 -9.83 -10.52
N ILE A 252 -0.64 -9.49 -11.16
CA ILE A 252 -1.09 -8.11 -11.33
C ILE A 252 -2.47 -7.90 -10.73
N HIS A 253 -2.69 -6.73 -10.15
CA HIS A 253 -4.01 -6.28 -9.71
C HIS A 253 -4.49 -5.20 -10.67
N VAL A 254 -5.60 -5.44 -11.33
CA VAL A 254 -6.14 -4.54 -12.35
C VAL A 254 -7.35 -3.80 -11.82
N PHE A 255 -7.34 -2.49 -11.93
CA PHE A 255 -8.43 -1.61 -11.51
C PHE A 255 -8.91 -0.79 -12.71
N PRO A 256 -10.21 -0.78 -13.04
CA PRO A 256 -10.74 0.24 -13.91
C PRO A 256 -10.57 1.60 -13.23
N TYR A 257 -10.18 2.62 -14.00
CA TYR A 257 -10.12 3.97 -13.45
C TYR A 257 -11.48 4.39 -12.90
N SER A 258 -11.52 4.74 -11.63
CA SER A 258 -12.70 5.25 -10.94
C SER A 258 -12.53 6.73 -10.65
N ARG A 259 -13.45 7.55 -11.11
CA ARG A 259 -13.48 8.99 -10.81
C ARG A 259 -13.59 9.20 -9.31
N ARG A 260 -12.78 10.11 -8.82
CA ARG A 260 -12.77 10.44 -7.40
C ARG A 260 -12.83 11.94 -7.22
N SER A 261 -13.96 12.43 -6.73
CA SER A 261 -14.22 13.85 -6.51
C SER A 261 -13.06 14.51 -5.74
N GLY A 262 -12.64 15.68 -6.19
CA GLY A 262 -11.57 16.46 -5.59
C GLY A 262 -10.16 16.10 -6.08
N THR A 263 -10.01 15.15 -6.99
CA THR A 263 -8.73 14.84 -7.65
C THR A 263 -8.58 15.60 -8.97
N VAL A 264 -7.33 15.75 -9.42
CA VAL A 264 -7.04 16.37 -10.72
C VAL A 264 -7.64 15.54 -11.86
N ALA A 265 -7.48 14.21 -11.80
CA ALA A 265 -7.97 13.28 -12.82
C ALA A 265 -9.51 13.27 -12.95
N ASP A 266 -10.24 13.59 -11.88
CA ASP A 266 -11.69 13.74 -11.93
C ASP A 266 -12.15 14.87 -12.88
N LYS A 267 -11.33 15.93 -13.00
CA LYS A 267 -11.59 17.10 -13.83
C LYS A 267 -10.96 17.03 -15.22
N MET A 268 -10.19 15.99 -15.52
CA MET A 268 -9.60 15.82 -16.84
C MET A 268 -10.68 15.57 -17.89
N GLU A 269 -10.48 16.18 -19.05
CA GLU A 269 -11.26 15.89 -20.25
C GLU A 269 -10.95 14.48 -20.78
N ASN A 270 -11.70 14.03 -21.78
CA ASN A 270 -11.50 12.72 -22.43
C ASN A 270 -11.57 11.53 -21.47
N GLN A 271 -12.55 11.55 -20.58
CA GLN A 271 -12.87 10.39 -19.73
C GLN A 271 -13.17 9.17 -20.62
N VAL A 272 -12.50 8.06 -20.35
CA VAL A 272 -12.70 6.83 -21.12
C VAL A 272 -14.09 6.25 -20.80
N PRO A 273 -14.90 5.86 -21.80
CA PRO A 273 -16.20 5.22 -21.58
C PRO A 273 -16.09 3.92 -20.76
N GLU A 274 -17.11 3.65 -19.94
CA GLU A 274 -17.13 2.49 -19.05
C GLU A 274 -16.95 1.15 -19.79
N GLU A 275 -17.57 1.00 -20.96
CA GLU A 275 -17.44 -0.21 -21.79
C GLU A 275 -15.98 -0.46 -22.20
N ILE A 276 -15.26 0.62 -22.56
CA ILE A 276 -13.84 0.52 -22.94
C ILE A 276 -12.98 0.20 -21.70
N LYS A 277 -13.27 0.82 -20.56
CA LYS A 277 -12.57 0.48 -19.29
C LYS A 277 -12.76 -1.00 -18.95
N HIS A 278 -14.00 -1.51 -19.02
CA HIS A 278 -14.30 -2.90 -18.72
C HIS A 278 -13.61 -3.86 -19.69
N ARG A 279 -13.56 -3.54 -20.99
CA ARG A 279 -12.83 -4.33 -21.98
C ARG A 279 -11.35 -4.39 -21.66
N ARG A 280 -10.70 -3.24 -21.49
CA ARG A 280 -9.26 -3.13 -21.16
C ARG A 280 -8.91 -3.82 -19.84
N THR A 281 -9.79 -3.70 -18.84
CA THR A 281 -9.62 -4.39 -17.56
C THR A 281 -9.62 -5.91 -17.75
N ARG A 282 -10.53 -6.47 -18.55
CA ARG A 282 -10.57 -7.92 -18.85
C ARG A 282 -9.31 -8.38 -19.60
N GLU A 283 -8.89 -7.65 -20.63
CA GLU A 283 -7.66 -7.95 -21.39
C GLU A 283 -6.42 -8.02 -20.48
N LEU A 284 -6.28 -7.05 -19.55
CA LEU A 284 -5.19 -7.06 -18.56
C LEU A 284 -5.32 -8.20 -17.55
N ILE A 285 -6.52 -8.54 -17.07
CA ILE A 285 -6.73 -9.68 -16.16
C ILE A 285 -6.36 -10.98 -16.86
N GLU A 286 -6.77 -11.19 -18.11
CA GLU A 286 -6.42 -12.39 -18.87
C GLU A 286 -4.90 -12.50 -19.08
N LEU A 287 -4.22 -11.39 -19.38
CA LEU A 287 -2.76 -11.37 -19.43
C LEU A 287 -2.15 -11.71 -18.06
N GLY A 288 -2.67 -11.12 -17.00
CA GLY A 288 -2.22 -11.37 -15.63
C GLY A 288 -2.31 -12.84 -15.24
N ASN A 289 -3.44 -13.49 -15.55
CA ASN A 289 -3.63 -14.92 -15.28
C ASN A 289 -2.60 -15.79 -16.01
N ARG A 290 -2.31 -15.49 -17.28
CA ARG A 290 -1.25 -16.19 -18.04
C ARG A 290 0.14 -16.02 -17.45
N LEU A 291 0.44 -14.81 -16.94
CA LEU A 291 1.72 -14.54 -16.29
C LEU A 291 1.84 -15.25 -14.93
N GLU A 292 0.76 -15.25 -14.13
CA GLU A 292 0.68 -15.98 -12.86
C GLU A 292 0.88 -17.49 -13.07
N GLU A 293 0.23 -18.10 -14.07
CA GLU A 293 0.45 -19.50 -14.42
C GLU A 293 1.91 -19.79 -14.81
N LYS A 294 2.55 -18.90 -15.58
CA LYS A 294 3.97 -19.03 -15.94
C LYS A 294 4.86 -18.95 -14.70
N PHE A 295 4.56 -18.01 -13.79
CA PHE A 295 5.31 -17.84 -12.54
C PHE A 295 5.15 -19.09 -11.66
N VAL A 296 3.93 -19.59 -11.45
CA VAL A 296 3.68 -20.79 -10.65
C VAL A 296 4.46 -21.99 -11.22
N LYS A 297 4.42 -22.20 -12.54
CA LYS A 297 5.21 -23.26 -13.20
C LYS A 297 6.73 -23.09 -12.98
N SER A 298 7.22 -21.86 -12.89
CA SER A 298 8.66 -21.61 -12.70
C SER A 298 9.18 -21.98 -11.30
N ILE A 299 8.29 -22.08 -10.32
CA ILE A 299 8.63 -22.47 -8.95
C ILE A 299 8.30 -23.93 -8.63
N GLU A 300 7.71 -24.68 -9.57
CA GLU A 300 7.48 -26.11 -9.43
C GLU A 300 8.79 -26.87 -9.16
N GLY A 301 8.75 -27.78 -8.20
CA GLY A 301 9.93 -28.56 -7.81
C GLY A 301 10.93 -27.82 -6.90
N THR A 302 10.67 -26.54 -6.55
CA THR A 302 11.47 -25.80 -5.57
C THR A 302 10.92 -25.97 -4.16
N VAL A 303 11.82 -25.83 -3.14
CA VAL A 303 11.41 -25.82 -1.73
C VAL A 303 11.08 -24.39 -1.32
N GLN A 304 9.88 -24.19 -0.79
CA GLN A 304 9.40 -22.89 -0.32
C GLN A 304 9.09 -22.95 1.18
N THR A 305 9.43 -21.87 1.90
CA THR A 305 9.07 -21.74 3.33
C THR A 305 7.77 -21.00 3.46
N VAL A 306 6.73 -21.65 3.98
CA VAL A 306 5.37 -21.11 4.10
C VAL A 306 5.00 -20.91 5.57
N LEU A 307 4.46 -19.74 5.90
CA LEU A 307 3.78 -19.49 7.17
C LEU A 307 2.30 -19.83 7.02
N PHE A 308 1.86 -20.94 7.60
CA PHE A 308 0.47 -21.37 7.50
C PHE A 308 -0.45 -20.51 8.37
N GLU A 309 -1.60 -20.10 7.81
CA GLU A 309 -2.66 -19.34 8.49
C GLU A 309 -3.88 -20.20 8.83
N ARG A 310 -4.21 -21.15 7.97
CA ARG A 310 -5.39 -22.01 8.12
C ARG A 310 -5.05 -23.45 7.73
N SER A 311 -5.74 -24.39 8.38
CA SER A 311 -5.74 -25.78 7.98
C SER A 311 -7.12 -26.37 8.28
N ASP A 312 -7.66 -27.16 7.36
CA ASP A 312 -8.89 -27.93 7.53
C ASP A 312 -8.61 -29.44 7.74
N GLY A 313 -7.34 -29.80 7.91
CA GLY A 313 -6.88 -31.18 8.07
C GLY A 313 -6.50 -31.86 6.75
N ASN A 314 -7.05 -31.42 5.61
CA ASN A 314 -6.73 -31.93 4.28
C ASN A 314 -5.87 -30.95 3.47
N CYS A 315 -6.05 -29.67 3.71
CA CYS A 315 -5.32 -28.60 3.04
C CYS A 315 -4.85 -27.57 4.06
N ALA A 316 -3.69 -26.99 3.82
CA ALA A 316 -3.17 -25.89 4.62
C ALA A 316 -2.89 -24.69 3.70
N GLU A 317 -3.38 -23.52 4.09
CA GLU A 317 -3.22 -22.26 3.39
C GLU A 317 -2.29 -21.33 4.16
N GLY A 318 -1.38 -20.65 3.47
CA GLY A 318 -0.42 -19.76 4.10
C GLY A 318 0.34 -18.85 3.13
N TYR A 319 1.37 -18.17 3.64
CA TYR A 319 2.17 -17.18 2.94
C TYR A 319 3.66 -17.51 2.98
#